data_35e68ae0a0b6e5a303c028fd468a81de
#
_entry.id   35e68ae0a0b6e5a303c028fd468a81de
#
_cell.length_a   1.000
_cell.length_b   1.000
_cell.length_c   1.000
_cell.angle_alpha   90.00
_cell.angle_beta   90.00
_cell.angle_gamma   90.00
#
_symmetry.space_group_name_H-M   'P 1'
#
loop_
_entity.id
_entity.type
_entity.pdbx_description
1 polymer ?
#
loop_
_entity_poly.entity_id
_entity_poly.type
_entity_poly.pdbx_seq_one_letter_code
_entity_poly.pdbx_strand_id
1 'polypeptide(L)'
;GRPGSRGVEVPPVEPELEAEIGGADALVAPSMRREELPDLPELSEPEGLRHYLHLSQETLGMMGVSLFGTCTMKYNPRVSEAVTKQFVSELHPHQSEETLQGILEIVSRLEQALCELSGMDRFVFQPGGGANAAYLHACITRAYHGARGEHAQRTEVITSIQAHPCNAARAAAAGLDVVTLPPEENGYPSLAALEAAVSERTASLVINNPDDMGIYNPDIARWVEVVHEAGGLCFYDHANFNGVMGKIRAAELRFDACMFMLHKTFGAPKAGGGPAAGPFGCTEALAPFLPGPIV
;
A
#
# COMPACT_ATOMS: atom_id res chain seq x y z
N GLY A 1 21.91 -13.15 -29.01
CA GLY A 1 22.29 -14.43 -28.43
C GLY A 1 23.09 -15.28 -29.41
N ARG A 2 23.61 -16.37 -28.96
CA ARG A 2 24.34 -17.34 -29.76
C ARG A 2 23.48 -18.58 -29.89
N PRO A 3 23.28 -19.14 -31.11
CA PRO A 3 22.52 -20.38 -31.29
C PRO A 3 22.99 -21.49 -30.33
N GLY A 4 22.05 -22.11 -29.62
CA GLY A 4 22.32 -23.15 -28.64
C GLY A 4 22.70 -22.64 -27.24
N SER A 5 22.85 -21.31 -27.03
CA SER A 5 23.06 -20.77 -25.67
C SER A 5 21.79 -20.83 -24.84
N ARG A 6 21.89 -21.35 -23.62
CA ARG A 6 20.77 -21.45 -22.64
C ARG A 6 21.20 -20.91 -21.29
N GLY A 7 20.29 -20.25 -20.60
CA GLY A 7 20.52 -19.73 -19.25
C GLY A 7 20.44 -20.84 -18.20
N VAL A 8 19.29 -21.49 -18.12
CA VAL A 8 19.01 -22.59 -17.18
C VAL A 8 18.32 -23.70 -17.93
N GLU A 9 18.74 -24.94 -17.71
CA GLU A 9 18.02 -26.10 -18.18
C GLU A 9 17.01 -26.51 -17.10
N VAL A 10 15.74 -26.52 -17.49
CA VAL A 10 14.68 -27.06 -16.64
C VAL A 10 14.68 -28.56 -16.80
N PRO A 11 14.58 -29.35 -15.72
CA PRO A 11 14.45 -30.80 -15.84
C PRO A 11 13.28 -31.18 -16.77
N PRO A 12 13.41 -32.22 -17.60
CA PRO A 12 12.29 -32.71 -18.38
C PRO A 12 11.17 -33.20 -17.45
N VAL A 13 9.94 -33.15 -17.93
CA VAL A 13 8.80 -33.78 -17.27
C VAL A 13 9.00 -35.32 -17.29
N GLU A 14 8.65 -35.97 -16.20
CA GLU A 14 8.72 -37.44 -16.12
C GLU A 14 7.82 -38.06 -17.21
N PRO A 15 8.34 -39.02 -17.99
CA PRO A 15 7.60 -39.60 -19.11
C PRO A 15 6.25 -40.23 -18.71
N GLU A 16 6.16 -40.80 -17.50
CA GLU A 16 4.93 -41.35 -16.97
C GLU A 16 3.88 -40.27 -16.74
N LEU A 17 4.27 -39.11 -16.19
CA LEU A 17 3.39 -37.99 -15.97
C LEU A 17 2.93 -37.37 -17.29
N GLU A 18 3.84 -37.21 -18.25
CA GLU A 18 3.50 -36.69 -19.57
C GLU A 18 2.53 -37.64 -20.32
N ALA A 19 2.68 -38.96 -20.14
CA ALA A 19 1.79 -39.95 -20.72
C ALA A 19 0.39 -39.92 -20.07
N GLU A 20 0.30 -39.62 -18.77
CA GLU A 20 -0.96 -39.57 -18.03
C GLU A 20 -1.78 -38.31 -18.35
N ILE A 21 -1.14 -37.13 -18.36
CA ILE A 21 -1.83 -35.84 -18.52
C ILE A 21 -1.84 -35.34 -19.97
N GLY A 22 -1.09 -35.97 -20.86
CA GLY A 22 -0.78 -35.45 -22.19
C GLY A 22 0.31 -34.37 -22.15
N GLY A 23 0.90 -34.06 -23.26
CA GLY A 23 1.88 -32.95 -23.38
C GLY A 23 1.24 -31.59 -23.13
N ALA A 24 2.06 -30.52 -23.11
CA ALA A 24 1.60 -29.15 -22.92
C ALA A 24 0.41 -28.78 -23.81
N ASP A 25 0.36 -29.35 -25.01
CA ASP A 25 -0.75 -29.19 -25.96
C ASP A 25 -2.08 -29.72 -25.46
N ALA A 26 -2.09 -30.73 -24.62
CA ALA A 26 -3.34 -31.25 -24.04
C ALA A 26 -3.89 -30.37 -22.94
N LEU A 27 -3.03 -29.59 -22.26
CA LEU A 27 -3.38 -28.75 -21.12
C LEU A 27 -3.90 -27.37 -21.51
N VAL A 28 -3.65 -26.94 -22.76
CA VAL A 28 -4.05 -25.60 -23.24
C VAL A 28 -5.12 -25.75 -24.32
N ALA A 29 -6.24 -25.04 -24.17
CA ALA A 29 -7.28 -25.03 -25.18
C ALA A 29 -6.73 -24.61 -26.57
N PRO A 30 -7.13 -25.25 -27.67
CA PRO A 30 -6.57 -24.94 -29.01
C PRO A 30 -6.63 -23.47 -29.39
N SER A 31 -7.69 -22.75 -29.00
CA SER A 31 -7.86 -21.32 -29.25
C SER A 31 -6.91 -20.42 -28.44
N MET A 32 -6.23 -20.96 -27.44
CA MET A 32 -5.25 -20.24 -26.62
C MET A 32 -3.81 -20.63 -26.93
N ARG A 33 -3.60 -21.58 -27.84
CA ARG A 33 -2.26 -22.00 -28.25
C ARG A 33 -1.68 -21.00 -29.25
N ARG A 34 -0.39 -20.76 -29.13
CA ARG A 34 0.34 -20.00 -30.16
C ARG A 34 0.62 -20.90 -31.35
N GLU A 35 0.47 -20.37 -32.55
CA GLU A 35 0.87 -21.07 -33.78
C GLU A 35 2.38 -21.13 -33.91
N GLU A 36 3.08 -20.07 -33.47
CA GLU A 36 4.54 -19.97 -33.49
C GLU A 36 5.06 -19.62 -32.09
N LEU A 37 6.20 -20.18 -31.72
CA LEU A 37 6.90 -19.82 -30.50
C LEU A 37 7.44 -18.39 -30.61
N PRO A 38 7.49 -17.61 -29.51
CA PRO A 38 8.11 -16.29 -29.55
C PRO A 38 9.61 -16.40 -29.90
N ASP A 39 10.07 -15.53 -30.76
CA ASP A 39 11.50 -15.40 -31.11
C ASP A 39 12.27 -14.76 -29.94
N LEU A 40 12.60 -15.57 -28.94
CA LEU A 40 13.39 -15.16 -27.79
C LEU A 40 14.89 -15.36 -28.10
N PRO A 41 15.74 -14.39 -27.70
CA PRO A 41 17.17 -14.54 -27.90
C PRO A 41 17.71 -15.69 -27.04
N GLU A 42 18.52 -16.56 -27.67
CA GLU A 42 19.26 -17.59 -26.97
C GLU A 42 20.45 -16.96 -26.23
N LEU A 43 20.39 -16.89 -24.92
CA LEU A 43 21.37 -16.24 -24.04
C LEU A 43 21.82 -17.21 -22.95
N SER A 44 23.10 -17.23 -22.64
CA SER A 44 23.58 -17.81 -21.40
C SER A 44 23.22 -16.90 -20.23
N GLU A 45 23.21 -17.43 -19.00
CA GLU A 45 22.96 -16.65 -17.79
C GLU A 45 23.86 -15.41 -17.67
N PRO A 46 25.21 -15.51 -17.88
CA PRO A 46 26.08 -14.34 -17.84
C PRO A 46 25.75 -13.28 -18.93
N GLU A 47 25.33 -13.70 -20.12
CA GLU A 47 24.93 -12.77 -21.18
C GLU A 47 23.64 -12.03 -20.82
N GLY A 48 22.64 -12.76 -20.32
CA GLY A 48 21.40 -12.18 -19.82
C GLY A 48 21.64 -11.19 -18.70
N LEU A 49 22.42 -11.59 -17.69
CA LEU A 49 22.78 -10.72 -16.55
C LEU A 49 23.50 -9.45 -17.00
N ARG A 50 24.50 -9.57 -17.86
CA ARG A 50 25.22 -8.39 -18.39
C ARG A 50 24.31 -7.46 -19.18
N HIS A 51 23.42 -8.00 -20.00
CA HIS A 51 22.47 -7.20 -20.76
C HIS A 51 21.59 -6.34 -19.84
N TYR A 52 20.99 -6.93 -18.83
CA TYR A 52 20.14 -6.19 -17.90
C TYR A 52 20.93 -5.26 -16.97
N LEU A 53 22.16 -5.60 -16.62
CA LEU A 53 23.03 -4.68 -15.87
C LEU A 53 23.38 -3.44 -16.72
N HIS A 54 23.69 -3.61 -18.02
CA HIS A 54 23.92 -2.48 -18.91
C HIS A 54 22.69 -1.60 -19.04
N LEU A 55 21.50 -2.18 -19.28
CA LEU A 55 20.26 -1.41 -19.32
C LEU A 55 20.00 -0.66 -18.00
N SER A 56 20.29 -1.28 -16.86
CA SER A 56 20.19 -0.63 -15.56
C SER A 56 21.16 0.54 -15.40
N GLN A 57 22.36 0.45 -15.98
CA GLN A 57 23.36 1.53 -15.94
C GLN A 57 23.01 2.69 -16.90
N GLU A 58 22.40 2.38 -18.03
CA GLU A 58 21.94 3.38 -19.03
C GLU A 58 20.69 4.13 -18.55
N THR A 59 19.96 3.58 -17.58
CA THR A 59 18.80 4.18 -16.96
C THR A 59 19.15 4.68 -15.56
N LEU A 60 18.16 5.18 -14.82
CA LEU A 60 18.36 5.67 -13.44
C LEU A 60 18.83 4.60 -12.45
N GLY A 61 18.63 3.32 -12.77
CA GLY A 61 19.00 2.22 -11.91
C GLY A 61 18.38 2.30 -10.51
N MET A 62 18.93 1.49 -9.58
CA MET A 62 18.47 1.48 -8.19
C MET A 62 19.06 2.61 -7.33
N MET A 63 20.11 3.25 -7.81
CA MET A 63 20.86 4.30 -7.10
C MET A 63 20.64 5.68 -7.70
N GLY A 64 19.88 5.78 -8.79
CA GLY A 64 19.65 7.02 -9.49
C GLY A 64 18.65 7.93 -8.77
N VAL A 65 18.81 9.23 -8.97
CA VAL A 65 17.83 10.23 -8.58
C VAL A 65 16.75 10.29 -9.66
N SER A 66 15.53 9.91 -9.29
CA SER A 66 14.37 10.01 -10.18
C SER A 66 13.42 11.09 -9.67
N LEU A 67 13.16 12.07 -10.51
CA LEU A 67 12.13 13.09 -10.24
C LEU A 67 10.74 12.61 -10.63
N PHE A 68 10.65 11.42 -11.23
CA PHE A 68 9.43 10.84 -11.73
C PHE A 68 9.29 9.40 -11.24
N GLY A 69 8.05 8.96 -11.00
CA GLY A 69 7.74 7.60 -10.61
C GLY A 69 6.68 7.52 -9.51
N THR A 70 6.06 6.35 -9.38
CA THR A 70 4.91 6.09 -8.51
C THR A 70 5.24 5.97 -7.02
N CYS A 71 6.51 5.87 -6.65
CA CYS A 71 6.92 5.68 -5.26
C CYS A 71 8.05 6.63 -4.89
N THR A 72 8.03 7.11 -3.65
CA THR A 72 9.07 7.98 -3.11
C THR A 72 10.36 7.23 -2.78
N MET A 73 10.31 5.92 -2.55
CA MET A 73 11.50 5.11 -2.32
C MET A 73 12.28 4.90 -3.62
N LYS A 74 13.53 5.33 -3.63
CA LYS A 74 14.48 5.15 -4.75
C LYS A 74 15.64 4.25 -4.39
N TYR A 75 15.92 4.06 -3.11
CA TYR A 75 16.97 3.20 -2.61
C TYR A 75 16.41 2.19 -1.62
N ASN A 76 16.76 0.93 -1.81
CA ASN A 76 16.44 -0.16 -0.89
C ASN A 76 17.72 -0.65 -0.22
N PRO A 77 17.85 -0.53 1.11
CA PRO A 77 19.02 -1.00 1.83
C PRO A 77 19.24 -2.50 1.61
N ARG A 78 20.44 -2.87 1.15
CA ARG A 78 20.78 -4.28 0.85
C ARG A 78 20.70 -5.20 2.07
N VAL A 79 20.93 -4.66 3.26
CA VAL A 79 20.76 -5.41 4.50
C VAL A 79 19.33 -5.91 4.69
N SER A 80 18.32 -5.15 4.26
CA SER A 80 16.92 -5.56 4.34
C SER A 80 16.64 -6.82 3.52
N GLU A 81 17.20 -6.92 2.31
CA GLU A 81 17.09 -8.12 1.48
C GLU A 81 17.80 -9.32 2.09
N ALA A 82 19.00 -9.11 2.64
CA ALA A 82 19.79 -10.17 3.27
C ALA A 82 19.07 -10.75 4.49
N VAL A 83 18.54 -9.90 5.36
CA VAL A 83 17.75 -10.31 6.53
C VAL A 83 16.47 -11.02 6.12
N THR A 84 15.73 -10.47 5.15
CA THR A 84 14.47 -11.06 4.66
C THR A 84 14.68 -12.48 4.14
N LYS A 85 15.74 -12.72 3.35
CA LYS A 85 16.06 -14.06 2.83
C LYS A 85 16.31 -15.11 3.92
N GLN A 86 16.82 -14.70 5.08
CA GLN A 86 17.08 -15.63 6.19
C GLN A 86 15.82 -16.07 6.93
N PHE A 87 14.80 -15.22 6.98
CA PHE A 87 13.63 -15.45 7.85
C PHE A 87 12.37 -15.79 7.06
N VAL A 88 12.11 -15.10 5.95
CA VAL A 88 10.80 -15.21 5.26
C VAL A 88 10.59 -16.55 4.57
N SER A 89 11.65 -17.16 4.04
CA SER A 89 11.57 -18.47 3.36
C SER A 89 11.18 -19.62 4.28
N GLU A 90 11.31 -19.44 5.59
CA GLU A 90 11.05 -20.47 6.60
C GLU A 90 9.73 -20.25 7.35
N LEU A 91 8.96 -19.21 6.99
CA LEU A 91 7.69 -18.90 7.60
C LEU A 91 6.54 -19.62 6.88
N HIS A 92 5.67 -20.23 7.67
CA HIS A 92 4.46 -20.87 7.16
C HIS A 92 3.21 -20.36 7.91
N PRO A 93 2.07 -20.09 7.22
CA PRO A 93 0.85 -19.56 7.85
C PRO A 93 0.27 -20.40 9.00
N HIS A 94 0.53 -21.72 8.97
CA HIS A 94 0.07 -22.66 10.01
C HIS A 94 1.20 -23.15 10.91
N GLN A 95 2.30 -22.43 10.96
CA GLN A 95 3.40 -22.70 11.86
C GLN A 95 2.98 -22.43 13.32
N SER A 96 3.52 -23.23 14.24
CA SER A 96 3.25 -23.04 15.67
C SER A 96 3.71 -21.68 16.16
N GLU A 97 2.88 -20.99 16.94
CA GLU A 97 3.16 -19.67 17.50
C GLU A 97 4.46 -19.63 18.31
N GLU A 98 4.81 -20.73 18.96
CA GLU A 98 6.06 -20.87 19.73
C GLU A 98 7.31 -20.65 18.85
N THR A 99 7.22 -21.00 17.57
CA THR A 99 8.33 -20.84 16.61
C THR A 99 8.34 -19.46 15.95
N LEU A 100 7.32 -18.63 16.17
CA LEU A 100 7.14 -17.31 15.57
C LEU A 100 7.49 -16.16 16.51
N GLN A 101 7.87 -16.42 17.75
CA GLN A 101 8.02 -15.38 18.78
C GLN A 101 9.00 -14.26 18.38
N GLY A 102 10.11 -14.60 17.71
CA GLY A 102 11.06 -13.59 17.22
C GLY A 102 10.47 -12.68 16.14
N ILE A 103 9.67 -13.23 15.22
CA ILE A 103 8.98 -12.46 14.17
C ILE A 103 7.88 -11.58 14.79
N LEU A 104 7.11 -12.13 15.73
CA LEU A 104 6.08 -11.37 16.43
C LEU A 104 6.68 -10.21 17.24
N GLU A 105 7.84 -10.41 17.86
CA GLU A 105 8.56 -9.33 18.56
C GLU A 105 9.02 -8.24 17.57
N ILE A 106 9.51 -8.60 16.38
CA ILE A 106 9.89 -7.63 15.34
C ILE A 106 8.67 -6.79 14.94
N VAL A 107 7.52 -7.43 14.69
CA VAL A 107 6.28 -6.75 14.32
C VAL A 107 5.79 -5.84 15.46
N SER A 108 5.80 -6.33 16.71
CA SER A 108 5.42 -5.54 17.88
C SER A 108 6.32 -4.30 18.08
N ARG A 109 7.64 -4.45 17.92
CA ARG A 109 8.57 -3.32 17.99
C ARG A 109 8.36 -2.32 16.86
N LEU A 110 8.00 -2.80 15.66
CA LEU A 110 7.65 -1.92 14.56
C LEU A 110 6.35 -1.18 14.84
N GLU A 111 5.34 -1.84 15.42
CA GLU A 111 4.10 -1.19 15.87
C GLU A 111 4.42 -0.04 16.83
N GLN A 112 5.21 -0.30 17.87
CA GLN A 112 5.62 0.73 18.84
C GLN A 112 6.30 1.93 18.18
N ALA A 113 7.20 1.67 17.23
CA ALA A 113 7.87 2.73 16.47
C ALA A 113 6.89 3.56 15.62
N LEU A 114 5.93 2.90 14.98
CA LEU A 114 4.90 3.59 14.18
C LEU A 114 3.93 4.37 15.05
N CYS A 115 3.55 3.86 16.22
CA CYS A 115 2.78 4.59 17.23
C CYS A 115 3.53 5.86 17.68
N GLU A 116 4.82 5.75 17.98
CA GLU A 116 5.63 6.92 18.35
C GLU A 116 5.70 7.95 17.22
N LEU A 117 5.90 7.54 15.98
CA LEU A 117 6.00 8.43 14.83
C LEU A 117 4.69 9.14 14.49
N SER A 118 3.57 8.48 14.66
CA SER A 118 2.25 9.00 14.27
C SER A 118 1.44 9.59 15.43
N GLY A 119 1.71 9.13 16.64
CA GLY A 119 0.89 9.39 17.82
C GLY A 119 -0.39 8.56 17.86
N MET A 120 -0.57 7.57 16.97
CA MET A 120 -1.67 6.61 17.04
C MET A 120 -1.45 5.59 18.15
N ASP A 121 -2.54 5.00 18.63
CA ASP A 121 -2.51 4.07 19.77
C ASP A 121 -2.23 2.63 19.32
N ARG A 122 -2.66 2.24 18.12
CA ARG A 122 -2.55 0.88 17.60
C ARG A 122 -2.20 0.86 16.13
N PHE A 123 -1.48 -0.20 15.69
CA PHE A 123 -1.28 -0.52 14.28
C PHE A 123 -1.61 -1.97 13.97
N VAL A 124 -2.09 -2.20 12.74
CA VAL A 124 -2.25 -3.53 12.16
C VAL A 124 -1.51 -3.60 10.82
N PHE A 125 -1.01 -4.78 10.48
CA PHE A 125 -0.12 -5.02 9.34
C PHE A 125 -0.75 -5.89 8.24
N GLN A 126 -2.02 -6.26 8.37
CA GLN A 126 -2.74 -7.06 7.37
C GLN A 126 -2.88 -6.38 6.00
N PRO A 127 -3.00 -5.03 5.89
CA PRO A 127 -3.09 -4.43 4.58
C PRO A 127 -1.82 -4.65 3.75
N GLY A 128 -1.95 -5.29 2.59
CA GLY A 128 -0.86 -5.55 1.65
C GLY A 128 -0.40 -4.31 0.87
N GLY A 129 -0.85 -3.12 1.23
CA GLY A 129 -0.49 -1.85 0.60
C GLY A 129 -1.49 -0.74 0.91
N GLY A 130 -1.23 0.49 0.40
CA GLY A 130 -2.04 1.67 0.68
C GLY A 130 -3.49 1.53 0.25
N ALA A 131 -3.73 0.94 -0.91
CA ALA A 131 -5.10 0.71 -1.38
C ALA A 131 -5.89 -0.22 -0.44
N ASN A 132 -5.24 -1.22 0.17
CA ASN A 132 -5.86 -2.08 1.18
C ASN A 132 -6.06 -1.33 2.50
N ALA A 133 -5.12 -0.47 2.91
CA ALA A 133 -5.27 0.35 4.11
C ALA A 133 -6.42 1.38 3.96
N ALA A 134 -6.55 2.02 2.79
CA ALA A 134 -7.68 2.91 2.50
C ALA A 134 -9.01 2.16 2.48
N TYR A 135 -9.04 0.92 1.95
CA TYR A 135 -10.23 0.07 2.02
C TYR A 135 -10.58 -0.33 3.45
N LEU A 136 -9.57 -0.70 4.24
CA LEU A 136 -9.74 -1.01 5.66
C LEU A 136 -10.32 0.19 6.42
N HIS A 137 -9.82 1.41 6.17
CA HIS A 137 -10.38 2.62 6.75
C HIS A 137 -11.87 2.78 6.41
N ALA A 138 -12.25 2.59 5.14
CA ALA A 138 -13.65 2.69 4.74
C ALA A 138 -14.54 1.63 5.43
N CYS A 139 -14.03 0.40 5.60
CA CYS A 139 -14.73 -0.65 6.35
C CYS A 139 -14.87 -0.30 7.84
N ILE A 140 -13.80 0.21 8.49
CA ILE A 140 -13.82 0.65 9.88
C ILE A 140 -14.79 1.81 10.04
N THR A 141 -14.78 2.79 9.12
CA THR A 141 -15.74 3.92 9.12
C THR A 141 -17.18 3.42 9.12
N ARG A 142 -17.51 2.48 8.26
CA ARG A 142 -18.85 1.86 8.23
C ARG A 142 -19.19 1.12 9.52
N ALA A 143 -18.26 0.35 10.05
CA ALA A 143 -18.45 -0.39 11.28
C ALA A 143 -18.65 0.54 12.50
N TYR A 144 -17.84 1.60 12.58
CA TYR A 144 -17.93 2.62 13.62
C TYR A 144 -19.29 3.33 13.62
N HIS A 145 -19.72 3.86 12.47
CA HIS A 145 -21.02 4.51 12.35
C HIS A 145 -22.19 3.51 12.49
N GLY A 146 -21.97 2.25 12.05
CA GLY A 146 -22.94 1.17 12.24
C GLY A 146 -23.19 0.86 13.72
N ALA A 147 -22.13 0.77 14.52
CA ALA A 147 -22.23 0.55 15.96
C ALA A 147 -22.95 1.69 16.71
N ARG A 148 -22.98 2.88 16.12
CA ARG A 148 -23.68 4.08 16.63
C ARG A 148 -25.11 4.21 16.10
N GLY A 149 -25.54 3.29 15.24
CA GLY A 149 -26.87 3.36 14.59
C GLY A 149 -26.96 4.38 13.44
N GLU A 150 -25.85 4.93 12.98
CA GLU A 150 -25.75 5.99 11.99
C GLU A 150 -25.49 5.46 10.55
N HIS A 151 -25.50 4.15 10.35
CA HIS A 151 -25.12 3.48 9.11
C HIS A 151 -25.87 4.00 7.86
N ALA A 152 -27.16 4.29 7.99
CA ALA A 152 -27.97 4.79 6.85
C ALA A 152 -27.75 6.28 6.57
N GLN A 153 -27.25 7.03 7.53
CA GLN A 153 -27.02 8.46 7.45
C GLN A 153 -25.59 8.80 7.00
N ARG A 154 -24.59 8.13 7.57
CA ARG A 154 -23.17 8.38 7.32
C ARG A 154 -22.68 7.63 6.09
N THR A 155 -22.89 8.20 4.91
CA THR A 155 -22.66 7.52 3.62
C THR A 155 -21.61 8.19 2.75
N GLU A 156 -21.11 9.38 3.09
CA GLU A 156 -20.21 10.16 2.25
C GLU A 156 -18.76 10.18 2.76
N VAL A 157 -17.83 10.00 1.85
CA VAL A 157 -16.40 10.24 2.08
C VAL A 157 -15.95 11.44 1.28
N ILE A 158 -15.35 12.41 1.95
CA ILE A 158 -14.76 13.59 1.32
C ILE A 158 -13.29 13.34 1.05
N THR A 159 -12.81 13.69 -0.13
CA THR A 159 -11.39 13.64 -0.53
C THR A 159 -11.05 14.79 -1.48
N SER A 160 -9.78 14.99 -1.79
CA SER A 160 -9.33 15.93 -2.83
C SER A 160 -9.07 15.21 -4.15
N ILE A 161 -9.24 15.90 -5.27
CA ILE A 161 -8.85 15.37 -6.59
C ILE A 161 -7.34 15.15 -6.70
N GLN A 162 -6.56 15.81 -5.88
CA GLN A 162 -5.09 15.67 -5.79
C GLN A 162 -4.66 14.61 -4.78
N ALA A 163 -5.60 13.94 -4.13
CA ALA A 163 -5.32 12.76 -3.33
C ALA A 163 -5.07 11.54 -4.22
N HIS A 164 -4.38 10.55 -3.67
CA HIS A 164 -4.15 9.32 -4.43
C HIS A 164 -5.48 8.70 -4.88
N PRO A 165 -5.62 8.27 -6.16
CA PRO A 165 -6.88 7.74 -6.70
C PRO A 165 -7.49 6.58 -5.91
N CYS A 166 -6.67 5.83 -5.17
CA CYS A 166 -7.17 4.74 -4.33
C CYS A 166 -8.09 5.23 -3.21
N ASN A 167 -7.96 6.47 -2.73
CA ASN A 167 -8.77 6.99 -1.64
C ASN A 167 -10.26 7.04 -2.05
N ALA A 168 -10.55 7.62 -3.20
CA ALA A 168 -11.90 7.64 -3.77
C ALA A 168 -12.38 6.24 -4.17
N ALA A 169 -11.55 5.48 -4.91
CA ALA A 169 -11.92 4.17 -5.42
C ALA A 169 -12.23 3.15 -4.31
N ARG A 170 -11.52 3.20 -3.19
CA ARG A 170 -11.73 2.27 -2.07
C ARG A 170 -12.91 2.65 -1.20
N ALA A 171 -13.21 3.93 -1.03
CA ALA A 171 -14.45 4.38 -0.41
C ALA A 171 -15.66 3.90 -1.21
N ALA A 172 -15.65 4.09 -2.53
CA ALA A 172 -16.71 3.61 -3.43
C ALA A 172 -16.84 2.08 -3.39
N ALA A 173 -15.72 1.33 -3.39
CA ALA A 173 -15.74 -0.13 -3.28
C ALA A 173 -16.31 -0.63 -1.95
N ALA A 174 -16.21 0.16 -0.88
CA ALA A 174 -16.86 -0.11 0.40
C ALA A 174 -18.32 0.31 0.44
N GLY A 175 -18.88 0.85 -0.65
CA GLY A 175 -20.28 1.28 -0.75
C GLY A 175 -20.55 2.65 -0.13
N LEU A 176 -19.54 3.53 -0.10
CA LEU A 176 -19.67 4.92 0.32
C LEU A 176 -19.68 5.83 -0.92
N ASP A 177 -20.45 6.88 -0.85
CA ASP A 177 -20.47 7.95 -1.85
C ASP A 177 -19.19 8.80 -1.71
N VAL A 178 -18.66 9.28 -2.83
CA VAL A 178 -17.39 10.05 -2.80
C VAL A 178 -17.66 11.49 -3.22
N VAL A 179 -17.30 12.42 -2.36
CA VAL A 179 -17.30 13.86 -2.62
C VAL A 179 -15.85 14.30 -2.86
N THR A 180 -15.54 14.73 -4.08
CA THR A 180 -14.19 15.12 -4.45
C THR A 180 -14.08 16.65 -4.55
N LEU A 181 -13.17 17.22 -3.75
CA LEU A 181 -12.94 18.67 -3.76
C LEU A 181 -11.88 19.04 -4.81
N PRO A 182 -12.19 19.99 -5.72
CA PRO A 182 -11.20 20.50 -6.66
C PRO A 182 -10.25 21.50 -5.99
N PRO A 183 -9.00 21.65 -6.49
CA PRO A 183 -8.10 22.68 -6.03
C PRO A 183 -8.56 24.08 -6.49
N GLU A 184 -8.17 25.09 -5.76
CA GLU A 184 -8.26 26.49 -6.15
C GLU A 184 -6.94 26.99 -6.78
N GLU A 185 -6.82 28.30 -7.06
CA GLU A 185 -5.64 28.88 -7.68
C GLU A 185 -4.34 28.70 -6.86
N ASN A 186 -4.47 28.55 -5.54
CA ASN A 186 -3.35 28.28 -4.63
C ASN A 186 -2.88 26.81 -4.66
N GLY A 187 -3.56 25.95 -5.42
CA GLY A 187 -3.18 24.57 -5.65
C GLY A 187 -3.79 23.54 -4.70
N TYR A 188 -4.61 23.92 -3.72
CA TYR A 188 -5.36 23.01 -2.85
C TYR A 188 -6.81 23.50 -2.65
N PRO A 189 -7.75 22.63 -2.24
CA PRO A 189 -9.11 23.03 -1.98
C PRO A 189 -9.19 23.96 -0.77
N SER A 190 -10.05 24.98 -0.81
CA SER A 190 -10.23 25.90 0.32
C SER A 190 -10.99 25.27 1.49
N LEU A 191 -10.85 25.89 2.65
CA LEU A 191 -11.66 25.55 3.82
C LEU A 191 -13.15 25.76 3.52
N ALA A 192 -13.53 26.82 2.80
CA ALA A 192 -14.90 27.09 2.42
C ALA A 192 -15.49 25.98 1.52
N ALA A 193 -14.69 25.40 0.61
CA ALA A 193 -15.10 24.26 -0.20
C ALA A 193 -15.38 23.00 0.65
N LEU A 194 -14.54 22.78 1.69
CA LEU A 194 -14.80 21.69 2.64
C LEU A 194 -16.06 21.94 3.46
N GLU A 195 -16.24 23.14 4.03
CA GLU A 195 -17.40 23.50 4.83
C GLU A 195 -18.71 23.36 4.04
N ALA A 196 -18.69 23.68 2.75
CA ALA A 196 -19.82 23.51 1.86
C ALA A 196 -20.13 22.03 1.53
N ALA A 197 -19.12 21.15 1.58
CA ALA A 197 -19.24 19.73 1.30
C ALA A 197 -19.61 18.89 2.54
N VAL A 198 -19.26 19.36 3.74
CA VAL A 198 -19.54 18.66 5.00
C VAL A 198 -21.02 18.73 5.34
N SER A 199 -21.59 17.60 5.70
CA SER A 199 -23.00 17.46 6.05
C SER A 199 -23.21 16.37 7.11
N GLU A 200 -24.44 16.15 7.52
CA GLU A 200 -24.82 15.01 8.37
C GLU A 200 -24.55 13.66 7.69
N ARG A 201 -24.37 13.63 6.36
CA ARG A 201 -24.01 12.43 5.60
C ARG A 201 -22.52 12.14 5.62
N THR A 202 -21.69 13.07 6.05
CA THR A 202 -20.25 12.91 6.06
C THR A 202 -19.83 11.80 7.04
N ALA A 203 -19.32 10.69 6.50
CA ALA A 203 -18.80 9.58 7.29
C ALA A 203 -17.31 9.77 7.58
N SER A 204 -16.53 10.25 6.61
CA SER A 204 -15.09 10.45 6.78
C SER A 204 -14.50 11.45 5.80
N LEU A 205 -13.40 12.09 6.21
CA LEU A 205 -12.42 12.76 5.35
C LEU A 205 -11.24 11.81 5.13
N VAL A 206 -10.83 11.62 3.88
CA VAL A 206 -9.66 10.81 3.51
C VAL A 206 -8.73 11.68 2.67
N ILE A 207 -7.56 12.03 3.21
CA ILE A 207 -6.68 13.00 2.57
C ILE A 207 -5.19 12.68 2.80
N ASN A 208 -4.37 12.99 1.81
CA ASN A 208 -2.92 13.09 1.96
C ASN A 208 -2.49 14.55 2.06
N ASN A 209 -1.53 14.84 2.91
CA ASN A 209 -0.99 16.18 3.10
C ASN A 209 0.51 16.08 3.47
N PRO A 210 1.45 16.50 2.62
CA PRO A 210 1.22 17.09 1.29
C PRO A 210 0.46 16.18 0.33
N ASP A 211 -0.22 16.77 -0.64
CA ASP A 211 -0.92 16.06 -1.70
C ASP A 211 0.04 15.46 -2.74
N ASP A 212 -0.50 14.81 -3.79
CA ASP A 212 0.30 14.17 -4.85
C ASP A 212 1.06 15.19 -5.74
N MET A 213 0.72 16.47 -5.67
CA MET A 213 1.46 17.58 -6.30
C MET A 213 2.58 18.14 -5.40
N GLY A 214 2.67 17.65 -4.16
CA GLY A 214 3.63 18.11 -3.16
C GLY A 214 3.21 19.40 -2.44
N ILE A 215 1.95 19.80 -2.54
CA ILE A 215 1.42 21.00 -1.91
C ILE A 215 0.88 20.66 -0.52
N TYR A 216 1.37 21.39 0.48
CA TYR A 216 0.90 21.25 1.86
C TYR A 216 -0.26 22.22 2.13
N ASN A 217 -1.41 21.70 2.52
CA ASN A 217 -2.53 22.51 2.98
C ASN A 217 -2.28 22.95 4.44
N PRO A 218 -2.05 24.25 4.71
CA PRO A 218 -1.76 24.74 6.05
C PRO A 218 -2.98 24.70 6.99
N ASP A 219 -4.20 24.64 6.43
CA ASP A 219 -5.45 24.67 7.17
C ASP A 219 -5.93 23.26 7.60
N ILE A 220 -5.09 22.25 7.40
CA ILE A 220 -5.48 20.84 7.61
C ILE A 220 -6.04 20.55 9.03
N ALA A 221 -5.50 21.20 10.05
CA ALA A 221 -6.01 21.06 11.42
C ALA A 221 -7.47 21.55 11.53
N ARG A 222 -7.78 22.67 10.89
CA ARG A 222 -9.15 23.21 10.84
C ARG A 222 -10.08 22.30 10.02
N TRP A 223 -9.56 21.69 8.96
CA TRP A 223 -10.31 20.69 8.19
C TRP A 223 -10.77 19.52 9.06
N VAL A 224 -9.86 18.98 9.86
CA VAL A 224 -10.15 17.90 10.79
C VAL A 224 -11.23 18.32 11.81
N GLU A 225 -11.12 19.52 12.37
CA GLU A 225 -12.11 20.06 13.30
C GLU A 225 -13.50 20.16 12.68
N VAL A 226 -13.62 20.71 11.47
CA VAL A 226 -14.91 20.85 10.76
C VAL A 226 -15.58 19.49 10.53
N VAL A 227 -14.80 18.48 10.15
CA VAL A 227 -15.33 17.13 9.93
C VAL A 227 -15.74 16.48 11.24
N HIS A 228 -14.97 16.65 12.32
CA HIS A 228 -15.32 16.16 13.66
C HIS A 228 -16.56 16.85 14.23
N GLU A 229 -16.70 18.17 14.03
CA GLU A 229 -17.90 18.93 14.45
C GLU A 229 -19.16 18.37 13.77
N ALA A 230 -19.04 17.86 12.54
CA ALA A 230 -20.13 17.17 11.85
C ALA A 230 -20.29 15.69 12.25
N GLY A 231 -19.40 15.13 13.07
CA GLY A 231 -19.42 13.74 13.53
C GLY A 231 -18.76 12.74 12.58
N GLY A 232 -18.02 13.19 11.57
CA GLY A 232 -17.24 12.33 10.68
C GLY A 232 -15.89 11.94 11.27
N LEU A 233 -15.24 10.93 10.68
CA LEU A 233 -13.87 10.50 11.00
C LEU A 233 -12.86 11.14 10.04
N CYS A 234 -11.59 11.18 10.45
CA CYS A 234 -10.51 11.72 9.63
C CYS A 234 -9.38 10.71 9.47
N PHE A 235 -9.01 10.42 8.22
CA PHE A 235 -7.93 9.52 7.85
C PHE A 235 -6.81 10.26 7.12
N TYR A 236 -5.60 10.12 7.65
CA TYR A 236 -4.40 10.71 7.07
C TYR A 236 -3.63 9.68 6.25
N ASP A 237 -3.64 9.83 4.95
CA ASP A 237 -2.83 9.04 4.04
C ASP A 237 -1.38 9.52 4.11
N HIS A 238 -0.54 8.83 4.87
CA HIS A 238 0.89 9.06 5.00
C HIS A 238 1.73 8.21 4.04
N ALA A 239 1.19 7.86 2.87
CA ALA A 239 1.95 7.11 1.87
C ALA A 239 3.28 7.77 1.53
N ASN A 240 3.34 9.10 1.51
CA ASN A 240 4.53 9.91 1.28
C ASN A 240 5.02 10.59 2.57
N PHE A 241 5.35 9.80 3.58
CA PHE A 241 5.76 10.31 4.88
C PHE A 241 7.16 10.97 4.89
N ASN A 242 7.97 10.77 3.85
CA ASN A 242 9.34 11.28 3.77
C ASN A 242 9.46 12.79 4.02
N GLY A 243 8.55 13.59 3.45
CA GLY A 243 8.59 15.05 3.57
C GLY A 243 8.18 15.59 4.93
N VAL A 244 7.45 14.80 5.73
CA VAL A 244 6.84 15.23 6.99
C VAL A 244 7.33 14.46 8.21
N MET A 245 8.17 13.43 8.02
CA MET A 245 8.74 12.64 9.12
C MET A 245 9.45 13.53 10.13
N GLY A 246 9.13 13.35 11.42
CA GLY A 246 9.70 14.13 12.51
C GLY A 246 9.22 15.59 12.57
N LYS A 247 8.28 16.00 11.73
CA LYS A 247 7.70 17.35 11.70
C LYS A 247 6.20 17.37 11.98
N ILE A 248 5.50 16.29 11.60
CA ILE A 248 4.05 16.18 11.75
C ILE A 248 3.73 14.79 12.32
N ARG A 249 2.86 14.78 13.33
CA ARG A 249 2.24 13.57 13.86
C ARG A 249 0.74 13.63 13.59
N ALA A 250 0.17 12.56 13.07
CA ALA A 250 -1.26 12.51 12.73
C ALA A 250 -2.16 12.81 13.94
N ALA A 251 -1.81 12.28 15.12
CA ALA A 251 -2.57 12.51 16.35
C ALA A 251 -2.53 13.98 16.80
N GLU A 252 -1.44 14.72 16.59
CA GLU A 252 -1.35 16.15 16.94
C GLU A 252 -2.28 16.99 16.07
N LEU A 253 -2.56 16.54 14.85
CA LEU A 253 -3.57 17.11 13.96
C LEU A 253 -4.98 16.52 14.19
N ARG A 254 -5.13 15.67 15.22
CA ARG A 254 -6.38 15.03 15.64
C ARG A 254 -7.00 14.09 14.58
N PHE A 255 -6.20 13.51 13.67
CA PHE A 255 -6.69 12.45 12.81
C PHE A 255 -7.03 11.19 13.63
N ASP A 256 -8.08 10.49 13.26
CA ASP A 256 -8.54 9.26 13.93
C ASP A 256 -7.76 8.03 13.48
N ALA A 257 -7.25 8.07 12.26
CA ALA A 257 -6.45 7.00 11.70
C ALA A 257 -5.44 7.53 10.68
N CYS A 258 -4.40 6.74 10.43
CA CYS A 258 -3.42 6.98 9.39
C CYS A 258 -2.90 5.67 8.78
N MET A 259 -2.17 5.76 7.69
CA MET A 259 -1.42 4.63 7.14
C MET A 259 -0.02 5.04 6.75
N PHE A 260 0.89 4.07 6.75
CA PHE A 260 2.22 4.21 6.17
C PHE A 260 2.43 3.22 5.02
N MET A 261 3.38 3.54 4.15
CA MET A 261 3.84 2.62 3.10
C MET A 261 5.26 2.19 3.39
N LEU A 262 5.45 0.95 3.86
CA LEU A 262 6.76 0.45 4.26
C LEU A 262 7.77 0.41 3.10
N HIS A 263 7.28 0.21 1.87
CA HIS A 263 8.10 0.22 0.66
C HIS A 263 8.43 1.62 0.10
N LYS A 264 7.96 2.68 0.76
CA LYS A 264 8.31 4.07 0.43
C LYS A 264 9.30 4.60 1.46
N THR A 265 8.82 5.19 2.54
CA THR A 265 9.64 5.83 3.58
C THR A 265 10.55 4.87 4.32
N PHE A 266 10.11 3.65 4.57
CA PHE A 266 10.82 2.68 5.42
C PHE A 266 11.69 1.68 4.65
N GLY A 267 11.76 1.78 3.32
CA GLY A 267 12.67 1.01 2.49
C GLY A 267 12.42 -0.50 2.45
N ALA A 268 11.21 -0.97 2.76
CA ALA A 268 10.90 -2.38 2.62
C ALA A 268 10.97 -2.83 1.15
N PRO A 269 11.55 -4.02 0.85
CA PRO A 269 11.59 -4.54 -0.52
C PRO A 269 10.20 -4.71 -1.12
N LYS A 270 10.09 -4.38 -2.40
CA LYS A 270 8.86 -4.58 -3.17
C LYS A 270 8.81 -5.94 -3.86
N ALA A 271 9.27 -6.98 -3.31
CA ALA A 271 9.40 -8.29 -3.94
C ALA A 271 8.40 -8.51 -5.10
N GLY A 272 8.85 -8.93 -6.26
CA GLY A 272 7.99 -9.11 -7.43
C GLY A 272 7.41 -7.81 -8.04
N GLY A 273 7.85 -6.64 -7.58
CA GLY A 273 7.45 -5.32 -8.11
C GLY A 273 6.15 -4.75 -7.54
N GLY A 274 5.50 -5.42 -6.61
CA GLY A 274 4.28 -4.94 -5.95
C GLY A 274 4.52 -4.08 -4.71
N PRO A 275 3.47 -3.48 -4.13
CA PRO A 275 3.54 -2.89 -2.81
C PRO A 275 3.85 -3.96 -1.77
N ALA A 276 4.55 -3.57 -0.68
CA ALA A 276 4.96 -4.51 0.37
C ALA A 276 3.90 -4.63 1.46
N ALA A 277 3.79 -3.60 2.30
CA ALA A 277 2.79 -3.53 3.36
C ALA A 277 2.36 -2.08 3.58
N GLY A 278 1.11 -1.91 3.97
CA GLY A 278 0.52 -0.62 4.30
C GLY A 278 -0.04 -0.65 5.71
N PRO A 279 0.80 -0.61 6.77
CA PRO A 279 0.30 -0.59 8.14
C PRO A 279 -0.72 0.52 8.33
N PHE A 280 -1.83 0.14 8.97
CA PHE A 280 -2.93 1.02 9.30
C PHE A 280 -2.90 1.27 10.81
N GLY A 281 -2.82 2.55 11.17
CA GLY A 281 -2.82 3.00 12.56
C GLY A 281 -4.10 3.75 12.90
N CYS A 282 -4.56 3.64 14.16
CA CYS A 282 -5.73 4.35 14.61
C CYS A 282 -5.66 4.72 16.11
N THR A 283 -6.56 5.60 16.50
CA THR A 283 -6.82 5.93 17.90
C THR A 283 -7.53 4.78 18.61
N GLU A 284 -7.47 4.78 19.95
CA GLU A 284 -8.15 3.78 20.80
C GLU A 284 -9.65 3.68 20.50
N ALA A 285 -10.29 4.77 20.09
CA ALA A 285 -11.71 4.80 19.73
C ALA A 285 -12.05 3.88 18.53
N LEU A 286 -11.10 3.67 17.63
CA LEU A 286 -11.26 2.81 16.45
C LEU A 286 -10.67 1.40 16.65
N ALA A 287 -9.87 1.18 17.70
CA ALA A 287 -9.23 -0.10 17.96
C ALA A 287 -10.20 -1.30 18.01
N PRO A 288 -11.43 -1.19 18.56
CA PRO A 288 -12.39 -2.29 18.55
C PRO A 288 -12.86 -2.74 17.17
N PHE A 289 -12.64 -1.93 16.13
CA PHE A 289 -13.05 -2.21 14.75
C PHE A 289 -11.91 -2.72 13.88
N LEU A 290 -10.71 -2.86 14.44
CA LEU A 290 -9.56 -3.43 13.72
C LEU A 290 -9.81 -4.90 13.36
N PRO A 291 -9.27 -5.39 12.23
CA PRO A 291 -9.40 -6.79 11.88
C PRO A 291 -8.63 -7.67 12.87
N GLY A 292 -9.27 -8.73 13.32
CA GLY A 292 -8.68 -9.70 14.23
C GLY A 292 -8.37 -11.05 13.55
N PRO A 293 -7.63 -11.92 14.22
CA PRO A 293 -7.02 -11.71 15.53
C PRO A 293 -5.82 -10.74 15.45
N ILE A 294 -5.65 -9.95 16.51
CA ILE A 294 -4.45 -9.14 16.71
C ILE A 294 -3.58 -9.89 17.71
N VAL A 295 -2.32 -10.07 17.37
CA VAL A 295 -1.35 -10.74 18.23
C VAL A 295 -0.56 -9.72 19.03
#